data_5e48f8ef470d596bc6f57df6d9a29842
#
_entry.id   5e48f8ef470d596bc6f57df6d9a29842
#
_cell.length_a   1.000
_cell.length_b   1.000
_cell.length_c   1.000
_cell.angle_alpha   90.00
_cell.angle_beta   90.00
_cell.angle_gamma   90.00
#
_symmetry.space_group_name_H-M   'P 1'
#
loop_
_entity.id
_entity.type
_entity.pdbx_description
1 polymer ?
#
loop_
_entity_poly.entity_id
_entity_poly.type
_entity_poly.pdbx_seq_one_letter_code
_entity_poly.pdbx_strand_id
1 'polypeptide(L)'
;LGAIKGVADSYLDSLIKNQKHNYKDLFDLTSKTDVKIGGRRSIESLAKSGAFDSISPSRAVAISSIEDILREAQKDKNSNDLFSNTKITFDPYEKYQNIKEISQNKSLEFEKEAFGFYFTGHPIQINESFYSSYRSAQISDITEPRENAKIVGMINQLRQIKDKRGRNLMFISFDDGSGSMEGTIGSDLLQSHHEIFKKDKILIFVGNVDYDDFKSNQLNKTMYKMDVKNVELIDNTVNDLSKEILIDLTQFDADTLRIISEDANKTNGTFWEKNACTVKLKISSNKLTGIITLGENFTVTPSKEKLDRLHDIFRTKNISIQSVL
;
A
#
# COMPACT_ATOMS: atom_id res chain seq x y z
N LEU A 1 14.86 -13.39 10.24
CA LEU A 1 13.96 -14.28 9.46
C LEU A 1 12.88 -14.90 10.36
N GLY A 2 13.18 -15.27 11.62
CA GLY A 2 12.22 -15.92 12.54
C GLY A 2 10.97 -15.10 12.88
N ALA A 3 10.94 -13.78 12.64
CA ALA A 3 9.76 -12.94 12.82
C ALA A 3 8.79 -12.99 11.61
N ILE A 4 9.17 -13.65 10.50
CA ILE A 4 8.34 -13.72 9.29
C ILE A 4 7.26 -14.79 9.49
N LYS A 5 6.00 -14.37 9.43
CA LYS A 5 4.85 -15.27 9.57
C LYS A 5 4.81 -16.28 8.42
N GLY A 6 4.54 -17.54 8.74
CA GLY A 6 4.39 -18.60 7.74
C GLY A 6 5.68 -19.28 7.33
N VAL A 7 6.83 -18.91 7.90
CA VAL A 7 8.09 -19.63 7.72
C VAL A 7 8.24 -20.68 8.83
N ALA A 8 8.50 -21.93 8.44
CA ALA A 8 8.71 -23.01 9.37
C ALA A 8 10.09 -22.91 10.05
N ASP A 9 10.15 -23.08 11.39
CA ASP A 9 11.39 -23.01 12.16
C ASP A 9 12.43 -24.01 11.66
N SER A 10 12.00 -25.21 11.31
CA SER A 10 12.88 -26.26 10.75
C SER A 10 13.53 -25.84 9.42
N TYR A 11 12.84 -25.03 8.61
CA TYR A 11 13.43 -24.48 7.38
C TYR A 11 14.42 -23.37 7.69
N LEU A 12 14.13 -22.51 8.66
CA LEU A 12 15.07 -21.50 9.14
C LEU A 12 16.37 -22.14 9.65
N ASP A 13 16.26 -23.24 10.41
CA ASP A 13 17.42 -23.99 10.86
C ASP A 13 18.26 -24.53 9.68
N SER A 14 17.60 -25.00 8.62
CA SER A 14 18.27 -25.43 7.39
C SER A 14 19.00 -24.27 6.69
N LEU A 15 18.37 -23.10 6.61
CA LEU A 15 19.01 -21.89 6.07
C LEU A 15 20.20 -21.44 6.91
N ILE A 16 20.08 -21.45 8.24
CA ILE A 16 21.16 -21.06 9.16
C ILE A 16 22.33 -22.02 9.07
N LYS A 17 22.10 -23.32 9.03
CA LYS A 17 23.17 -24.34 8.87
C LYS A 17 23.97 -24.13 7.57
N ASN A 18 23.31 -23.67 6.52
CA ASN A 18 23.89 -23.43 5.22
C ASN A 18 24.32 -21.97 4.97
N GLN A 19 24.21 -21.07 5.98
CA GLN A 19 24.49 -19.63 5.84
C GLN A 19 25.94 -19.28 5.40
N LYS A 20 26.88 -20.21 5.53
CA LYS A 20 28.27 -20.04 5.07
C LYS A 20 28.40 -20.05 3.54
N HIS A 21 27.38 -20.48 2.83
CA HIS A 21 27.35 -20.47 1.38
C HIS A 21 26.86 -19.08 0.89
N ASN A 22 27.66 -18.46 0.04
CA ASN A 22 27.17 -17.33 -0.75
C ASN A 22 26.24 -17.89 -1.83
N TYR A 23 24.96 -17.64 -1.69
CA TYR A 23 23.97 -18.05 -2.69
C TYR A 23 24.04 -17.12 -3.90
N LYS A 24 24.15 -17.71 -5.08
CA LYS A 24 24.21 -16.98 -6.34
C LYS A 24 22.83 -16.44 -6.73
N ASP A 25 21.81 -17.24 -6.55
CA ASP A 25 20.42 -16.97 -6.89
C ASP A 25 19.48 -17.89 -6.08
N LEU A 26 18.18 -17.78 -6.32
CA LEU A 26 17.17 -18.58 -5.61
C LEU A 26 17.24 -20.07 -5.95
N PHE A 27 17.63 -20.43 -7.16
CA PHE A 27 17.79 -21.83 -7.57
C PHE A 27 18.96 -22.46 -6.84
N ASP A 28 20.08 -21.74 -6.74
CA ASP A 28 21.25 -22.16 -5.96
C ASP A 28 20.94 -22.31 -4.47
N LEU A 29 20.18 -21.35 -3.88
CA LEU A 29 19.73 -21.43 -2.50
C LEU A 29 18.89 -22.69 -2.26
N THR A 30 17.92 -22.96 -3.11
CA THR A 30 17.00 -24.08 -2.93
C THR A 30 17.64 -25.44 -3.21
N SER A 31 18.67 -25.51 -4.05
CA SER A 31 19.45 -26.73 -4.25
C SER A 31 20.29 -27.10 -3.01
N LYS A 32 20.77 -26.10 -2.27
CA LYS A 32 21.61 -26.23 -1.07
C LYS A 32 20.84 -26.33 0.24
N THR A 33 19.53 -26.08 0.22
CA THR A 33 18.67 -26.11 1.41
C THR A 33 17.58 -27.17 1.29
N ASP A 34 17.01 -27.61 2.40
CA ASP A 34 15.93 -28.60 2.36
C ASP A 34 14.57 -27.95 2.18
N VAL A 35 14.23 -27.64 0.95
CA VAL A 35 12.96 -27.02 0.55
C VAL A 35 11.75 -27.86 0.96
N LYS A 36 11.89 -29.21 1.08
CA LYS A 36 10.78 -30.08 1.49
C LYS A 36 10.34 -29.81 2.93
N ILE A 37 11.27 -29.43 3.81
CA ILE A 37 10.99 -29.10 5.21
C ILE A 37 10.20 -27.79 5.32
N GLY A 38 10.58 -26.78 4.51
CA GLY A 38 9.93 -25.46 4.52
C GLY A 38 8.61 -25.42 3.79
N GLY A 39 8.50 -26.21 2.74
CA GLY A 39 7.37 -26.19 1.83
C GLY A 39 7.24 -24.87 1.05
N ARG A 40 6.28 -24.84 0.13
CA ARG A 40 5.96 -23.68 -0.70
C ARG A 40 5.68 -22.42 0.13
N ARG A 41 4.91 -22.56 1.20
CA ARG A 41 4.48 -21.43 2.05
C ARG A 41 5.66 -20.66 2.65
N SER A 42 6.69 -21.36 3.14
CA SER A 42 7.87 -20.70 3.72
C SER A 42 8.63 -19.89 2.69
N ILE A 43 8.79 -20.41 1.48
CA ILE A 43 9.48 -19.72 0.38
C ILE A 43 8.67 -18.50 -0.08
N GLU A 44 7.36 -18.64 -0.22
CA GLU A 44 6.46 -17.52 -0.55
C GLU A 44 6.53 -16.41 0.49
N SER A 45 6.51 -16.76 1.79
CA SER A 45 6.59 -15.79 2.88
C SER A 45 7.94 -15.06 2.88
N LEU A 46 9.04 -15.77 2.64
CA LEU A 46 10.37 -15.18 2.51
C LEU A 46 10.47 -14.28 1.27
N ALA A 47 9.93 -14.68 0.13
CA ALA A 47 9.92 -13.86 -1.08
C ALA A 47 9.09 -12.58 -0.88
N LYS A 48 7.88 -12.68 -0.32
CA LYS A 48 7.01 -11.54 -0.03
C LYS A 48 7.65 -10.58 0.98
N SER A 49 8.38 -11.10 1.97
CA SER A 49 9.07 -10.27 2.97
C SER A 49 10.29 -9.52 2.42
N GLY A 50 10.73 -9.81 1.19
CA GLY A 50 11.95 -9.24 0.61
C GLY A 50 13.24 -9.92 1.05
N ALA A 51 13.17 -11.06 1.73
CA ALA A 51 14.35 -11.80 2.20
C ALA A 51 15.26 -12.28 1.05
N PHE A 52 14.76 -12.31 -0.17
CA PHE A 52 15.46 -12.77 -1.37
C PHE A 52 15.84 -11.63 -2.33
N ASP A 53 15.58 -10.37 -1.98
CA ASP A 53 15.85 -9.23 -2.88
C ASP A 53 17.31 -9.09 -3.28
N SER A 54 18.25 -9.62 -2.47
CA SER A 54 19.69 -9.59 -2.77
C SER A 54 20.16 -10.71 -3.71
N ILE A 55 19.36 -11.76 -3.89
CA ILE A 55 19.70 -12.96 -4.69
C ILE A 55 18.67 -13.23 -5.81
N SER A 56 17.83 -12.27 -6.10
CA SER A 56 16.86 -12.30 -7.19
C SER A 56 16.88 -10.97 -7.94
N PRO A 57 16.59 -10.94 -9.24
CA PRO A 57 16.54 -9.70 -10.01
C PRO A 57 15.53 -8.68 -9.46
N SER A 58 14.39 -9.14 -8.96
CA SER A 58 13.39 -8.34 -8.25
C SER A 58 12.49 -9.21 -7.39
N ARG A 59 11.72 -8.58 -6.47
CA ARG A 59 10.72 -9.28 -5.65
C ARG A 59 9.62 -9.91 -6.49
N ALA A 60 9.20 -9.25 -7.56
CA ALA A 60 8.22 -9.79 -8.52
C ALA A 60 8.73 -11.08 -9.18
N VAL A 61 9.99 -11.09 -9.59
CA VAL A 61 10.65 -12.26 -10.17
C VAL A 61 10.80 -13.37 -9.13
N ALA A 62 11.22 -13.04 -7.90
CA ALA A 62 11.32 -14.01 -6.82
C ALA A 62 10.00 -14.76 -6.59
N ILE A 63 8.88 -14.02 -6.49
CA ILE A 63 7.55 -14.61 -6.28
C ILE A 63 7.10 -15.45 -7.48
N SER A 64 7.28 -14.94 -8.70
CA SER A 64 6.84 -15.61 -9.92
C SER A 64 7.62 -16.88 -10.25
N SER A 65 8.86 -16.97 -9.80
CA SER A 65 9.74 -18.12 -10.05
C SER A 65 9.57 -19.28 -9.06
N ILE A 66 8.78 -19.12 -8.00
CA ILE A 66 8.65 -20.11 -6.91
C ILE A 66 8.27 -21.50 -7.42
N GLU A 67 7.34 -21.61 -8.34
CA GLU A 67 6.91 -22.92 -8.85
C GLU A 67 8.03 -23.66 -9.60
N ASP A 68 8.79 -22.93 -10.39
CA ASP A 68 9.91 -23.53 -11.11
C ASP A 68 11.07 -23.88 -10.20
N ILE A 69 11.35 -23.05 -9.23
CA ILE A 69 12.33 -23.29 -8.17
C ILE A 69 12.00 -24.59 -7.43
N LEU A 70 10.75 -24.75 -7.00
CA LEU A 70 10.29 -25.96 -6.31
C LEU A 70 10.37 -27.21 -7.19
N ARG A 71 10.05 -27.07 -8.47
CA ARG A 71 10.12 -28.16 -9.45
C ARG A 71 11.56 -28.59 -9.68
N GLU A 72 12.46 -27.65 -9.83
CA GLU A 72 13.88 -27.94 -10.05
C GLU A 72 14.51 -28.58 -8.81
N ALA A 73 14.25 -28.07 -7.61
CA ALA A 73 14.70 -28.66 -6.35
C ALA A 73 14.21 -30.10 -6.12
N GLN A 74 13.13 -30.51 -6.80
CA GLN A 74 12.66 -31.90 -6.77
C GLN A 74 13.42 -32.81 -7.75
N LYS A 75 13.87 -32.29 -8.90
CA LYS A 75 14.60 -33.04 -9.93
C LYS A 75 16.02 -33.42 -9.47
N ASP A 76 16.75 -32.48 -8.89
CA ASP A 76 18.16 -32.66 -8.49
C ASP A 76 18.39 -33.81 -7.49
N LYS A 77 17.36 -34.23 -6.75
CA LYS A 77 17.48 -35.37 -5.82
C LYS A 77 17.30 -36.75 -6.45
N ASN A 78 16.85 -36.79 -7.70
CA ASN A 78 16.53 -38.06 -8.40
C ASN A 78 17.38 -38.35 -9.64
N SER A 79 18.22 -37.43 -10.08
CA SER A 79 19.03 -37.59 -11.28
C SER A 79 20.51 -37.79 -10.93
N ASN A 80 20.94 -39.06 -11.00
CA ASN A 80 22.31 -39.40 -11.37
C ASN A 80 22.49 -39.10 -12.88
N ASP A 81 22.40 -37.84 -13.27
CA ASP A 81 22.41 -37.48 -14.67
C ASP A 81 23.88 -37.45 -15.18
N LEU A 82 24.19 -38.42 -16.00
CA LEU A 82 25.48 -38.63 -16.68
C LEU A 82 25.85 -37.48 -17.66
N PHE A 83 24.97 -36.47 -17.81
CA PHE A 83 25.15 -35.37 -18.77
C PHE A 83 25.41 -34.01 -18.14
N SER A 84 25.83 -33.94 -16.88
CA SER A 84 26.08 -32.68 -16.14
C SER A 84 27.28 -31.84 -16.60
N ASN A 85 27.97 -32.22 -17.68
CA ASN A 85 29.20 -31.56 -18.15
C ASN A 85 29.00 -30.53 -19.27
N THR A 86 27.81 -30.25 -19.74
CA THR A 86 27.59 -29.13 -20.64
C THR A 86 27.22 -27.89 -19.81
N LYS A 87 28.20 -27.04 -19.52
CA LYS A 87 28.00 -25.67 -19.00
C LYS A 87 27.29 -24.82 -20.07
N ILE A 88 26.03 -25.06 -20.29
CA ILE A 88 25.17 -24.05 -20.90
C ILE A 88 24.92 -23.05 -19.77
N THR A 89 25.41 -21.84 -19.92
CA THR A 89 25.14 -20.71 -19.03
C THR A 89 23.67 -20.31 -19.23
N PHE A 90 22.77 -21.11 -18.66
CA PHE A 90 21.34 -20.84 -18.67
C PHE A 90 21.06 -19.80 -17.59
N ASP A 91 20.50 -18.65 -17.99
CA ASP A 91 19.95 -17.70 -17.03
C ASP A 91 18.59 -18.23 -16.54
N PRO A 92 18.46 -18.64 -15.27
CA PRO A 92 17.22 -19.20 -14.74
C PRO A 92 16.06 -18.18 -14.73
N TYR A 93 16.37 -16.90 -14.91
CA TYR A 93 15.38 -15.81 -14.92
C TYR A 93 15.04 -15.29 -16.31
N GLU A 94 15.58 -15.85 -17.39
CA GLU A 94 15.35 -15.37 -18.76
C GLU A 94 13.86 -15.22 -19.11
N LYS A 95 13.01 -16.17 -18.71
CA LYS A 95 11.56 -16.12 -18.96
C LYS A 95 10.80 -15.08 -18.12
N TYR A 96 11.45 -14.49 -17.12
CA TYR A 96 10.85 -13.50 -16.20
C TYR A 96 11.26 -12.06 -16.48
N GLN A 97 12.02 -11.79 -17.55
CA GLN A 97 12.56 -10.46 -17.89
C GLN A 97 11.47 -9.39 -18.09
N ASN A 98 10.25 -9.78 -18.49
CA ASN A 98 9.14 -8.88 -18.77
C ASN A 98 8.14 -8.74 -17.60
N ILE A 99 8.48 -9.25 -16.41
CA ILE A 99 7.61 -9.13 -15.25
C ILE A 99 7.68 -7.69 -14.71
N LYS A 100 6.49 -7.07 -14.57
CA LYS A 100 6.39 -5.74 -13.96
C LYS A 100 6.80 -5.79 -12.49
N GLU A 101 7.49 -4.75 -12.05
CA GLU A 101 7.78 -4.53 -10.62
C GLU A 101 6.49 -4.48 -9.79
N ILE A 102 6.62 -4.91 -8.53
CA ILE A 102 5.51 -4.86 -7.58
C ILE A 102 5.26 -3.40 -7.21
N SER A 103 3.99 -2.97 -7.29
CA SER A 103 3.63 -1.62 -6.85
C SER A 103 3.93 -1.43 -5.36
N GLN A 104 4.20 -0.19 -4.95
CA GLN A 104 4.50 0.14 -3.57
C GLN A 104 3.38 -0.27 -2.61
N ASN A 105 2.12 -0.08 -3.02
CA ASN A 105 0.96 -0.54 -2.25
C ASN A 105 0.95 -2.05 -2.05
N LYS A 106 1.27 -2.81 -3.10
CA LYS A 106 1.34 -4.29 -3.01
C LYS A 106 2.51 -4.75 -2.15
N SER A 107 3.62 -4.03 -2.18
CA SER A 107 4.76 -4.28 -1.28
C SER A 107 4.37 -4.11 0.19
N LEU A 108 3.60 -3.05 0.52
CA LEU A 108 3.08 -2.85 1.88
C LEU A 108 2.12 -3.96 2.32
N GLU A 109 1.25 -4.44 1.42
CA GLU A 109 0.38 -5.59 1.72
C GLU A 109 1.22 -6.83 2.09
N PHE A 110 2.29 -7.09 1.34
CA PHE A 110 3.20 -8.19 1.62
C PHE A 110 3.95 -8.02 2.95
N GLU A 111 4.38 -6.82 3.28
CA GLU A 111 4.98 -6.53 4.59
C GLU A 111 3.98 -6.80 5.73
N LYS A 112 2.74 -6.32 5.59
CA LYS A 112 1.68 -6.56 6.56
C LYS A 112 1.39 -8.05 6.71
N GLU A 113 1.35 -8.80 5.61
CA GLU A 113 1.16 -10.26 5.63
C GLU A 113 2.32 -10.96 6.34
N ALA A 114 3.56 -10.58 6.01
CA ALA A 114 4.77 -11.22 6.51
C ALA A 114 5.09 -10.85 7.96
N PHE A 115 5.00 -9.59 8.34
CA PHE A 115 5.44 -9.09 9.64
C PHE A 115 4.26 -8.73 10.56
N GLY A 116 3.09 -8.44 10.01
CA GLY A 116 1.92 -7.96 10.76
C GLY A 116 1.91 -6.45 10.96
N PHE A 117 2.88 -5.73 10.41
CA PHE A 117 2.97 -4.26 10.40
C PHE A 117 3.64 -3.79 9.10
N TYR A 118 3.56 -2.50 8.83
CA TYR A 118 4.20 -1.85 7.68
C TYR A 118 5.62 -1.43 8.07
N PHE A 119 6.60 -1.75 7.26
CA PHE A 119 8.02 -1.49 7.53
C PHE A 119 8.58 -0.34 6.69
N THR A 120 8.27 -0.32 5.38
CA THR A 120 8.85 0.67 4.45
C THR A 120 8.03 1.94 4.30
N GLY A 121 6.84 2.00 4.89
CA GLY A 121 5.99 3.19 4.86
C GLY A 121 4.60 2.94 5.39
N HIS A 122 3.80 4.00 5.45
CA HIS A 122 2.41 3.93 5.88
C HIS A 122 1.46 4.05 4.67
N PRO A 123 0.37 3.25 4.57
CA PRO A 123 -0.54 3.28 3.42
C PRO A 123 -1.11 4.66 3.10
N ILE A 124 -1.38 5.48 4.13
CA ILE A 124 -1.88 6.85 3.96
C ILE A 124 -0.77 7.76 3.43
N GLN A 125 0.45 7.67 3.97
CA GLN A 125 1.57 8.51 3.54
C GLN A 125 2.03 8.23 2.10
N ILE A 126 2.07 6.97 1.71
CA ILE A 126 2.44 6.57 0.35
C ILE A 126 1.42 7.10 -0.68
N ASN A 127 0.16 7.22 -0.27
CA ASN A 127 -0.91 7.75 -1.10
C ASN A 127 -1.34 9.15 -0.64
N GLU A 128 -0.41 9.95 -0.14
CA GLU A 128 -0.65 11.27 0.45
C GLU A 128 -1.41 12.20 -0.50
N SER A 129 -1.06 12.21 -1.79
CA SER A 129 -1.75 13.02 -2.81
C SER A 129 -3.24 12.70 -2.92
N PHE A 130 -3.62 11.46 -2.63
CA PHE A 130 -5.02 11.06 -2.59
C PHE A 130 -5.70 11.47 -1.29
N TYR A 131 -5.08 11.14 -0.15
CA TYR A 131 -5.73 11.33 1.16
C TYR A 131 -5.73 12.77 1.66
N SER A 132 -4.81 13.61 1.20
CA SER A 132 -4.70 15.02 1.63
C SER A 132 -5.96 15.84 1.36
N SER A 133 -6.70 15.52 0.28
CA SER A 133 -7.94 16.22 -0.08
C SER A 133 -9.13 15.90 0.83
N TYR A 134 -9.04 14.84 1.65
CA TYR A 134 -10.12 14.37 2.52
C TYR A 134 -9.94 14.75 3.99
N ARG A 135 -8.85 15.40 4.35
CA ARG A 135 -8.56 15.77 5.73
C ARG A 135 -8.36 17.27 5.90
N SER A 136 -8.71 17.78 7.07
CA SER A 136 -8.44 19.17 7.47
C SER A 136 -7.06 19.34 8.14
N ALA A 137 -6.48 18.26 8.68
CA ALA A 137 -5.18 18.23 9.34
C ALA A 137 -4.59 16.83 9.38
N GLN A 138 -3.26 16.73 9.47
CA GLN A 138 -2.56 15.54 9.93
C GLN A 138 -2.56 15.49 11.46
N ILE A 139 -2.41 14.28 12.01
CA ILE A 139 -2.35 14.11 13.47
C ILE A 139 -1.16 14.86 14.06
N SER A 140 0.00 14.86 13.37
CA SER A 140 1.20 15.59 13.81
C SER A 140 1.01 17.11 13.90
N ASP A 141 0.10 17.68 13.11
CA ASP A 141 -0.13 19.11 13.01
C ASP A 141 -1.15 19.62 14.06
N ILE A 142 -1.69 18.71 14.86
CA ILE A 142 -2.64 19.06 15.91
C ILE A 142 -1.85 19.50 17.15
N THR A 143 -1.83 20.81 17.38
CA THR A 143 -1.15 21.46 18.51
C THR A 143 -2.12 22.12 19.48
N GLU A 144 -3.42 22.11 19.14
CA GLU A 144 -4.51 22.71 19.94
C GLU A 144 -5.83 21.98 19.67
N PRO A 145 -6.82 22.07 20.57
CA PRO A 145 -8.16 21.56 20.35
C PRO A 145 -8.79 22.11 19.06
N ARG A 146 -9.55 21.26 18.36
CA ARG A 146 -10.21 21.61 17.09
C ARG A 146 -11.63 21.04 17.05
N GLU A 147 -12.58 21.86 16.66
CA GLU A 147 -13.94 21.41 16.38
C GLU A 147 -14.06 20.95 14.91
N ASN A 148 -14.91 19.96 14.68
CA ASN A 148 -15.22 19.43 13.36
C ASN A 148 -13.97 19.06 12.51
N ALA A 149 -12.91 18.60 13.17
CA ALA A 149 -11.73 18.14 12.49
C ALA A 149 -12.04 16.92 11.63
N LYS A 150 -11.52 16.90 10.38
CA LYS A 150 -11.53 15.73 9.50
C LYS A 150 -10.13 15.14 9.48
N ILE A 151 -10.01 13.88 9.92
CA ILE A 151 -8.74 13.15 9.96
C ILE A 151 -8.91 11.85 9.19
N VAL A 152 -8.07 11.63 8.21
CA VAL A 152 -7.96 10.31 7.54
C VAL A 152 -7.06 9.45 8.40
N GLY A 153 -7.58 8.32 8.87
CA GLY A 153 -6.81 7.44 9.75
C GLY A 153 -7.08 5.97 9.48
N MET A 154 -6.07 5.15 9.71
CA MET A 154 -6.17 3.70 9.67
C MET A 154 -6.36 3.16 11.08
N ILE A 155 -7.38 2.32 11.27
CA ILE A 155 -7.70 1.74 12.58
C ILE A 155 -6.64 0.70 12.96
N ASN A 156 -5.94 0.94 14.08
CA ASN A 156 -4.97 0.01 14.64
C ASN A 156 -5.58 -0.93 15.67
N GLN A 157 -6.42 -0.37 16.54
CA GLN A 157 -7.04 -1.10 17.63
C GLN A 157 -8.49 -0.64 17.85
N LEU A 158 -9.30 -1.56 18.31
CA LEU A 158 -10.71 -1.36 18.63
C LEU A 158 -11.00 -2.02 19.98
N ARG A 159 -11.67 -1.30 20.85
CA ARG A 159 -12.12 -1.83 22.16
C ARG A 159 -13.53 -1.36 22.45
N GLN A 160 -14.47 -2.26 22.41
CA GLN A 160 -15.85 -1.98 22.79
C GLN A 160 -16.04 -2.18 24.29
N ILE A 161 -16.76 -1.23 24.91
CA ILE A 161 -17.15 -1.29 26.33
C ILE A 161 -18.62 -0.92 26.49
N LYS A 162 -19.18 -1.23 27.65
CA LYS A 162 -20.47 -0.67 28.07
C LYS A 162 -20.25 0.42 29.10
N ASP A 163 -20.92 1.56 28.92
CA ASP A 163 -20.90 2.62 29.91
C ASP A 163 -21.76 2.26 31.14
N LYS A 164 -21.73 3.12 32.15
CA LYS A 164 -22.51 2.92 33.41
C LYS A 164 -24.03 2.87 33.17
N ARG A 165 -24.51 3.30 32.02
CA ARG A 165 -25.92 3.27 31.60
C ARG A 165 -26.23 2.10 30.68
N GLY A 166 -25.27 1.18 30.46
CA GLY A 166 -25.41 0.01 29.59
C GLY A 166 -25.30 0.29 28.10
N ARG A 167 -24.96 1.52 27.68
CA ARG A 167 -24.78 1.87 26.27
C ARG A 167 -23.45 1.39 25.77
N ASN A 168 -23.41 0.89 24.54
CA ASN A 168 -22.16 0.49 23.91
C ASN A 168 -21.36 1.71 23.48
N LEU A 169 -20.11 1.77 23.86
CA LEU A 169 -19.12 2.74 23.41
C LEU A 169 -17.94 1.98 22.78
N MET A 170 -17.28 2.59 21.82
CA MET A 170 -16.07 2.02 21.25
C MET A 170 -14.93 3.03 21.39
N PHE A 171 -13.82 2.55 21.97
CA PHE A 171 -12.53 3.24 21.89
C PHE A 171 -11.77 2.68 20.71
N ILE A 172 -11.22 3.57 19.90
CA ILE A 172 -10.39 3.23 18.76
C ILE A 172 -9.02 3.89 18.92
N SER A 173 -8.01 3.24 18.40
CA SER A 173 -6.73 3.89 18.10
C SER A 173 -6.54 3.86 16.60
N PHE A 174 -6.22 4.99 16.02
CA PHE A 174 -5.96 5.13 14.59
C PHE A 174 -4.74 6.01 14.35
N ASP A 175 -4.08 5.81 13.21
CA ASP A 175 -2.94 6.62 12.79
C ASP A 175 -3.05 6.98 11.31
N ASP A 176 -2.36 8.07 10.94
CA ASP A 176 -2.25 8.55 9.56
C ASP A 176 -0.81 8.46 9.00
N GLY A 177 0.07 7.78 9.76
CA GLY A 177 1.49 7.68 9.48
C GLY A 177 2.31 8.88 9.98
N SER A 178 1.70 10.04 10.26
CA SER A 178 2.35 11.18 10.91
C SER A 178 2.31 11.07 12.43
N GLY A 179 1.27 10.44 12.96
CA GLY A 179 1.05 10.25 14.38
C GLY A 179 -0.10 9.27 14.65
N SER A 180 -0.33 8.99 15.93
CA SER A 180 -1.44 8.14 16.39
C SER A 180 -2.34 8.91 17.35
N MET A 181 -3.64 8.69 17.24
CA MET A 181 -4.67 9.33 18.07
C MET A 181 -5.67 8.31 18.59
N GLU A 182 -6.20 8.55 19.79
CA GLU A 182 -7.35 7.79 20.29
C GLU A 182 -8.66 8.52 19.97
N GLY A 183 -9.67 7.74 19.60
CA GLY A 183 -11.00 8.21 19.35
C GLY A 183 -12.03 7.48 20.20
N THR A 184 -13.09 8.19 20.57
CA THR A 184 -14.28 7.63 21.23
C THR A 184 -15.46 7.73 20.28
N ILE A 185 -16.15 6.60 20.08
CA ILE A 185 -17.33 6.48 19.23
C ILE A 185 -18.54 6.19 20.12
N GLY A 186 -19.54 7.06 20.02
CA GLY A 186 -20.79 6.94 20.77
C GLY A 186 -21.67 5.78 20.26
N SER A 187 -22.67 5.40 21.10
CA SER A 187 -23.58 4.29 20.83
C SER A 187 -24.30 4.39 19.49
N ASP A 188 -24.77 5.59 19.14
CA ASP A 188 -25.63 5.81 17.98
C ASP A 188 -24.84 5.65 16.67
N LEU A 189 -23.63 6.24 16.61
CA LEU A 189 -22.72 6.08 15.49
C LEU A 189 -22.23 4.62 15.38
N LEU A 190 -21.96 3.98 16.51
CA LEU A 190 -21.55 2.58 16.53
C LEU A 190 -22.66 1.66 16.01
N GLN A 191 -23.92 1.90 16.37
CA GLN A 191 -25.05 1.10 15.92
C GLN A 191 -25.30 1.25 14.41
N SER A 192 -25.18 2.48 13.88
CA SER A 192 -25.43 2.76 12.46
C SER A 192 -24.29 2.29 11.53
N HIS A 193 -23.06 2.19 12.03
CA HIS A 193 -21.86 1.96 11.20
C HIS A 193 -20.94 0.84 11.73
N HIS A 194 -21.45 -0.10 12.53
CA HIS A 194 -20.61 -1.10 13.20
C HIS A 194 -19.76 -1.94 12.24
N GLU A 195 -20.24 -2.20 11.02
CA GLU A 195 -19.57 -3.05 10.04
C GLU A 195 -18.28 -2.45 9.47
N ILE A 196 -18.17 -1.11 9.47
CA ILE A 196 -16.98 -0.44 8.92
C ILE A 196 -15.83 -0.36 9.92
N PHE A 197 -16.12 -0.46 11.23
CA PHE A 197 -15.09 -0.42 12.27
C PHE A 197 -14.34 -1.75 12.35
N LYS A 198 -13.31 -1.89 11.53
CA LYS A 198 -12.44 -3.07 11.48
C LYS A 198 -10.98 -2.64 11.52
N LYS A 199 -10.15 -3.46 12.12
CA LYS A 199 -8.70 -3.24 12.12
C LYS A 199 -8.18 -3.13 10.68
N ASP A 200 -7.19 -2.24 10.47
CA ASP A 200 -6.55 -1.95 9.20
C ASP A 200 -7.47 -1.26 8.16
N LYS A 201 -8.69 -0.87 8.54
CA LYS A 201 -9.58 -0.08 7.69
C LYS A 201 -9.18 1.40 7.76
N ILE A 202 -9.11 2.04 6.59
CA ILE A 202 -8.87 3.49 6.49
C ILE A 202 -10.23 4.18 6.37
N LEU A 203 -10.47 5.16 7.23
CA LEU A 203 -11.71 5.93 7.31
C LEU A 203 -11.39 7.42 7.46
N ILE A 204 -12.37 8.26 7.14
CA ILE A 204 -12.36 9.68 7.51
C ILE A 204 -13.13 9.82 8.81
N PHE A 205 -12.44 10.19 9.87
CA PHE A 205 -13.02 10.49 11.17
C PHE A 205 -13.35 11.97 11.23
N VAL A 206 -14.60 12.29 11.56
CA VAL A 206 -15.09 13.66 11.72
C VAL A 206 -15.53 13.85 13.15
N GLY A 207 -15.00 14.85 13.83
CA GLY A 207 -15.35 15.10 15.23
C GLY A 207 -14.51 16.18 15.89
N ASN A 208 -14.59 16.25 17.20
CA ASN A 208 -13.89 17.26 18.00
C ASN A 208 -12.65 16.64 18.59
N VAL A 209 -11.53 17.34 18.42
CA VAL A 209 -10.24 16.98 19.03
C VAL A 209 -10.05 17.84 20.28
N ASP A 210 -9.71 17.19 21.38
CA ASP A 210 -9.48 17.83 22.67
C ASP A 210 -8.25 17.25 23.37
N TYR A 211 -7.81 17.86 24.46
CA TYR A 211 -6.71 17.35 25.27
C TYR A 211 -7.02 15.96 25.83
N ASP A 212 -6.04 15.10 25.83
CA ASP A 212 -6.07 13.83 26.57
C ASP A 212 -5.23 13.98 27.84
N ASP A 213 -5.86 14.50 28.92
CA ASP A 213 -5.17 14.73 30.18
C ASP A 213 -4.59 13.44 30.77
N PHE A 214 -5.29 12.31 30.62
CA PHE A 214 -4.85 11.03 31.15
C PHE A 214 -3.53 10.58 30.50
N LYS A 215 -3.50 10.54 29.17
CA LYS A 215 -2.29 10.17 28.42
C LYS A 215 -1.18 11.23 28.54
N SER A 216 -1.55 12.48 28.55
CA SER A 216 -0.59 13.60 28.71
C SER A 216 0.18 13.46 30.02
N ASN A 217 -0.51 13.18 31.12
CA ASN A 217 0.12 12.94 32.43
C ASN A 217 0.97 11.63 32.44
N GLN A 218 0.50 10.58 31.81
CA GLN A 218 1.21 9.30 31.74
C GLN A 218 2.50 9.37 30.95
N LEU A 219 2.48 10.11 29.81
CA LEU A 219 3.61 10.18 28.88
C LEU A 219 4.47 11.44 29.05
N ASN A 220 4.09 12.33 29.97
CA ASN A 220 4.72 13.64 30.18
C ASN A 220 4.87 14.45 28.87
N LYS A 221 3.84 14.38 28.03
CA LYS A 221 3.76 15.01 26.72
C LYS A 221 2.31 15.36 26.43
N THR A 222 2.03 16.53 25.87
CA THR A 222 0.67 16.90 25.42
C THR A 222 0.16 15.89 24.39
N MET A 223 -0.95 15.26 24.72
CA MET A 223 -1.63 14.30 23.86
C MET A 223 -3.04 14.78 23.57
N TYR A 224 -3.57 14.38 22.42
CA TYR A 224 -4.91 14.71 21.97
C TYR A 224 -5.71 13.46 21.75
N LYS A 225 -7.03 13.56 21.93
CA LYS A 225 -8.03 12.54 21.64
C LYS A 225 -9.18 13.13 20.84
N MET A 226 -9.90 12.29 20.11
CA MET A 226 -11.01 12.69 19.26
C MET A 226 -12.33 12.14 19.79
N ASP A 227 -13.32 13.01 19.99
CA ASP A 227 -14.71 12.60 20.13
C ASP A 227 -15.33 12.51 18.73
N VAL A 228 -15.41 11.27 18.21
CA VAL A 228 -15.86 11.00 16.85
C VAL A 228 -17.36 11.18 16.73
N LYS A 229 -17.80 12.15 15.94
CA LYS A 229 -19.20 12.49 15.70
C LYS A 229 -19.75 11.82 14.45
N ASN A 230 -18.90 11.62 13.42
CA ASN A 230 -19.25 10.97 12.17
C ASN A 230 -18.05 10.22 11.60
N VAL A 231 -18.31 9.26 10.71
CA VAL A 231 -17.32 8.58 9.89
C VAL A 231 -17.78 8.55 8.45
N GLU A 232 -16.87 8.81 7.54
CA GLU A 232 -17.12 8.79 6.11
C GLU A 232 -16.25 7.72 5.46
N LEU A 233 -16.83 6.98 4.52
CA LEU A 233 -16.06 6.09 3.65
C LEU A 233 -15.43 6.94 2.55
N ILE A 234 -14.16 6.69 2.26
CA ILE A 234 -13.42 7.45 1.26
C ILE A 234 -14.10 7.36 -0.11
N ASP A 235 -14.60 6.17 -0.48
CA ASP A 235 -15.31 5.97 -1.75
C ASP A 235 -16.59 6.82 -1.89
N ASN A 236 -17.30 7.08 -0.78
CA ASN A 236 -18.50 7.91 -0.80
C ASN A 236 -18.17 9.40 -0.90
N THR A 237 -17.05 9.81 -0.30
CA THR A 237 -16.59 11.21 -0.32
C THR A 237 -16.03 11.62 -1.67
N VAL A 238 -15.41 10.69 -2.39
CA VAL A 238 -14.87 10.93 -3.74
C VAL A 238 -15.95 11.49 -4.68
N ASN A 239 -17.17 10.96 -4.60
CA ASN A 239 -18.26 11.40 -5.47
C ASN A 239 -18.73 12.83 -5.18
N ASP A 240 -18.55 13.31 -3.94
CA ASP A 240 -19.05 14.62 -3.51
C ASP A 240 -18.02 15.76 -3.64
N LEU A 241 -16.72 15.45 -3.50
CA LEU A 241 -15.67 16.46 -3.35
C LEU A 241 -14.84 16.69 -4.61
N SER A 242 -14.73 15.71 -5.48
CA SER A 242 -13.73 15.79 -6.54
C SER A 242 -14.32 16.32 -7.83
N LYS A 243 -13.84 17.47 -8.24
CA LYS A 243 -14.19 18.08 -9.52
C LYS A 243 -13.07 18.07 -10.54
N GLU A 244 -11.83 17.99 -10.11
CA GLU A 244 -10.69 17.93 -11.02
C GLU A 244 -9.49 17.20 -10.43
N ILE A 245 -8.76 16.52 -11.31
CA ILE A 245 -7.50 15.85 -11.00
C ILE A 245 -6.38 16.65 -11.66
N LEU A 246 -5.46 17.18 -10.88
CA LEU A 246 -4.29 17.89 -11.38
C LEU A 246 -3.08 16.94 -11.37
N ILE A 247 -2.48 16.77 -12.55
CA ILE A 247 -1.27 15.98 -12.77
C ILE A 247 -0.12 16.95 -13.05
N ASP A 248 0.85 17.03 -12.15
CA ASP A 248 2.03 17.89 -12.33
C ASP A 248 3.13 17.10 -13.06
N LEU A 249 3.45 17.55 -14.26
CA LEU A 249 4.43 16.94 -15.15
C LEU A 249 5.69 17.81 -15.20
N THR A 250 6.77 17.28 -14.66
CA THR A 250 8.10 17.92 -14.75
C THR A 250 8.74 17.78 -16.12
N GLN A 251 8.34 16.75 -16.86
CA GLN A 251 8.74 16.50 -18.25
C GLN A 251 7.52 16.04 -19.03
N PHE A 252 7.29 16.68 -20.15
CA PHE A 252 6.20 16.36 -21.06
C PHE A 252 6.78 16.12 -22.46
N ASP A 253 6.63 14.91 -22.94
CA ASP A 253 7.15 14.49 -24.23
C ASP A 253 6.04 13.94 -25.16
N ALA A 254 6.39 13.75 -26.42
CA ALA A 254 5.46 13.22 -27.42
C ALA A 254 5.03 11.78 -27.13
N ASP A 255 5.84 11.00 -26.40
CA ASP A 255 5.51 9.63 -26.03
C ASP A 255 4.39 9.61 -25.00
N THR A 256 4.36 10.57 -24.06
CA THR A 256 3.26 10.71 -23.07
C THR A 256 1.93 10.97 -23.79
N LEU A 257 1.90 11.84 -24.81
CA LEU A 257 0.68 12.07 -25.61
C LEU A 257 0.25 10.82 -26.38
N ARG A 258 1.20 10.08 -26.93
CA ARG A 258 0.90 8.85 -27.65
C ARG A 258 0.30 7.79 -26.72
N ILE A 259 0.86 7.62 -25.52
CA ILE A 259 0.35 6.67 -24.50
C ILE A 259 -1.09 7.05 -24.11
N ILE A 260 -1.38 8.32 -23.87
CA ILE A 260 -2.73 8.80 -23.56
C ILE A 260 -3.70 8.47 -24.70
N SER A 261 -3.32 8.74 -25.95
CA SER A 261 -4.17 8.48 -27.12
C SER A 261 -4.38 6.97 -27.36
N GLU A 262 -3.36 6.16 -27.16
CA GLU A 262 -3.44 4.70 -27.31
C GLU A 262 -4.27 4.06 -26.17
N ASP A 263 -4.16 4.55 -24.95
CA ASP A 263 -4.94 4.05 -23.80
C ASP A 263 -6.41 4.45 -23.94
N ALA A 264 -6.69 5.66 -24.44
CA ALA A 264 -8.05 6.10 -24.75
C ALA A 264 -8.73 5.22 -25.83
N ASN A 265 -7.95 4.73 -26.80
CA ASN A 265 -8.47 3.88 -27.87
C ASN A 265 -8.57 2.39 -27.48
N LYS A 266 -7.73 1.91 -26.57
CA LYS A 266 -7.70 0.49 -26.14
C LYS A 266 -8.70 0.17 -25.04
N THR A 267 -9.04 1.11 -24.21
CA THR A 267 -9.98 0.92 -23.10
C THR A 267 -11.39 1.20 -23.58
N ASN A 268 -12.13 0.18 -23.97
CA ASN A 268 -13.58 0.22 -24.23
C ASN A 268 -14.35 0.83 -23.04
N GLY A 269 -14.17 2.12 -22.73
CA GLY A 269 -14.95 2.90 -21.78
C GLY A 269 -14.81 2.58 -20.29
N THR A 270 -13.83 1.76 -19.87
CA THR A 270 -13.73 1.34 -18.46
C THR A 270 -12.83 2.22 -17.57
N PHE A 271 -11.86 2.92 -18.14
CA PHE A 271 -10.97 3.80 -17.39
C PHE A 271 -11.41 5.26 -17.47
N TRP A 272 -11.58 5.76 -18.69
CA TRP A 272 -12.12 7.10 -18.92
C TRP A 272 -13.65 7.05 -18.87
N GLU A 273 -14.24 7.91 -18.07
CA GLU A 273 -15.69 7.92 -17.80
C GLU A 273 -16.30 9.25 -18.28
N LYS A 274 -17.59 9.23 -18.59
CA LYS A 274 -18.34 10.46 -18.82
C LYS A 274 -18.90 10.97 -17.51
N ASN A 275 -18.93 12.30 -17.34
CA ASN A 275 -19.45 12.97 -16.14
C ASN A 275 -18.67 12.64 -14.85
N ALA A 276 -17.39 12.48 -14.98
CA ALA A 276 -16.46 12.28 -13.86
C ALA A 276 -15.53 13.49 -13.70
N CYS A 277 -14.52 13.38 -12.85
CA CYS A 277 -13.59 14.48 -12.61
C CYS A 277 -12.76 14.81 -13.84
N THR A 278 -12.69 16.08 -14.18
CA THR A 278 -11.84 16.59 -15.23
C THR A 278 -10.38 16.40 -14.88
N VAL A 279 -9.58 15.95 -15.86
CA VAL A 279 -8.13 15.79 -15.70
C VAL A 279 -7.43 17.01 -16.31
N LYS A 280 -6.58 17.63 -15.49
CA LYS A 280 -5.73 18.76 -15.88
C LYS A 280 -4.27 18.38 -15.80
N LEU A 281 -3.48 18.78 -16.79
CA LEU A 281 -2.04 18.59 -16.81
C LEU A 281 -1.38 19.93 -16.53
N LYS A 282 -0.61 20.02 -15.45
CA LYS A 282 0.26 21.16 -15.18
C LYS A 282 1.65 20.85 -15.72
N ILE A 283 2.07 21.65 -16.69
CA ILE A 283 3.37 21.50 -17.36
C ILE A 283 4.24 22.66 -16.92
N SER A 284 5.38 22.34 -16.32
CA SER A 284 6.34 23.34 -15.88
C SER A 284 7.66 23.16 -16.64
N SER A 285 8.15 24.23 -17.23
CA SER A 285 9.48 24.32 -17.83
C SER A 285 10.26 25.46 -17.15
N ASN A 286 11.55 25.57 -17.41
CA ASN A 286 12.41 26.61 -16.84
C ASN A 286 11.95 28.04 -17.07
N LYS A 287 10.99 28.27 -17.97
CA LYS A 287 10.54 29.63 -18.36
C LYS A 287 9.03 29.82 -18.27
N LEU A 288 8.24 28.77 -18.29
CA LEU A 288 6.78 28.86 -18.37
C LEU A 288 6.12 27.71 -17.59
N THR A 289 5.01 28.03 -16.94
CA THR A 289 4.10 27.04 -16.37
C THR A 289 2.75 27.23 -17.03
N GLY A 290 2.17 26.15 -17.54
CA GLY A 290 0.84 26.15 -18.15
C GLY A 290 -0.01 24.99 -17.63
N ILE A 291 -1.33 25.16 -17.68
CA ILE A 291 -2.30 24.11 -17.35
C ILE A 291 -3.08 23.78 -18.62
N ILE A 292 -3.11 22.50 -18.97
CA ILE A 292 -3.89 21.96 -20.08
C ILE A 292 -5.04 21.14 -19.49
N THR A 293 -6.27 21.47 -19.83
CA THR A 293 -7.43 20.66 -19.50
C THR A 293 -7.64 19.59 -20.57
N LEU A 294 -7.67 18.34 -20.17
CA LEU A 294 -8.06 17.26 -21.07
C LEU A 294 -9.55 17.34 -21.37
N GLY A 295 -9.95 16.94 -22.59
CA GLY A 295 -11.35 17.04 -23.03
C GLY A 295 -12.30 16.12 -22.26
N GLU A 296 -13.61 16.29 -22.48
CA GLU A 296 -14.70 15.56 -21.79
C GLU A 296 -14.64 14.03 -21.90
N ASN A 297 -13.88 13.50 -22.83
CA ASN A 297 -13.65 12.07 -22.99
C ASN A 297 -12.53 11.54 -22.06
N PHE A 298 -11.83 12.42 -21.35
CA PHE A 298 -10.72 12.12 -20.46
C PHE A 298 -11.06 12.53 -19.02
N THR A 299 -12.21 12.09 -18.54
CA THR A 299 -12.65 12.30 -17.16
C THR A 299 -12.56 10.98 -16.41
N VAL A 300 -12.29 11.03 -15.10
CA VAL A 300 -12.05 9.85 -14.26
C VAL A 300 -12.70 10.08 -12.90
N THR A 301 -13.47 9.09 -12.42
CA THR A 301 -13.87 9.07 -11.01
C THR A 301 -12.65 8.65 -10.17
N PRO A 302 -12.13 9.52 -9.29
CA PRO A 302 -10.92 9.20 -8.54
C PRO A 302 -11.15 8.01 -7.61
N SER A 303 -10.49 6.92 -7.90
CA SER A 303 -10.31 5.79 -6.99
C SER A 303 -8.82 5.51 -6.88
N LYS A 304 -8.41 4.84 -5.81
CA LYS A 304 -7.00 4.48 -5.63
C LYS A 304 -6.43 3.75 -6.84
N GLU A 305 -7.16 2.77 -7.37
CA GLU A 305 -6.76 2.00 -8.55
C GLU A 305 -6.59 2.87 -9.80
N LYS A 306 -7.53 3.80 -10.01
CA LYS A 306 -7.47 4.70 -11.16
C LYS A 306 -6.38 5.75 -11.05
N LEU A 307 -6.09 6.23 -9.84
CA LEU A 307 -4.97 7.13 -9.60
C LEU A 307 -3.63 6.42 -9.77
N ASP A 308 -3.48 5.19 -9.26
CA ASP A 308 -2.30 4.36 -9.51
C ASP A 308 -2.07 4.19 -11.03
N ARG A 309 -3.14 3.97 -11.79
CA ARG A 309 -3.05 3.88 -13.24
C ARG A 309 -2.68 5.22 -13.91
N LEU A 310 -3.17 6.35 -13.41
CA LEU A 310 -2.72 7.67 -13.86
C LEU A 310 -1.23 7.89 -13.56
N HIS A 311 -0.74 7.46 -12.40
CA HIS A 311 0.69 7.48 -12.08
C HIS A 311 1.51 6.66 -13.09
N ASP A 312 1.03 5.49 -13.48
CA ASP A 312 1.69 4.64 -14.49
C ASP A 312 1.68 5.28 -15.87
N ILE A 313 0.54 5.83 -16.30
CA ILE A 313 0.37 6.49 -17.62
C ILE A 313 1.28 7.70 -17.73
N PHE A 314 1.25 8.59 -16.74
CA PHE A 314 1.96 9.87 -16.76
C PHE A 314 3.37 9.80 -16.17
N ARG A 315 3.78 8.66 -15.64
CA ARG A 315 5.08 8.41 -14.99
C ARG A 315 5.45 9.50 -13.97
N THR A 316 4.46 10.03 -13.27
CA THR A 316 4.63 11.05 -12.23
C THR A 316 3.98 10.62 -10.93
N LYS A 317 4.58 11.02 -9.82
CA LYS A 317 4.00 10.84 -8.48
C LYS A 317 3.19 12.06 -8.01
N ASN A 318 3.23 13.15 -8.78
CA ASN A 318 2.62 14.42 -8.41
C ASN A 318 1.21 14.53 -9.00
N ILE A 319 0.27 13.73 -8.47
CA ILE A 319 -1.15 13.80 -8.80
C ILE A 319 -1.89 14.30 -7.57
N SER A 320 -2.70 15.33 -7.72
CA SER A 320 -3.54 15.88 -6.66
C SER A 320 -4.99 15.99 -7.11
N ILE A 321 -5.90 15.78 -6.16
CA ILE A 321 -7.32 16.01 -6.36
C ILE A 321 -7.65 17.37 -5.78
N GLN A 322 -8.22 18.25 -6.60
CA GLN A 322 -8.59 19.60 -6.19
C GLN A 322 -10.11 19.75 -6.21
N SER A 323 -10.66 20.29 -5.14
CA SER A 323 -12.06 20.77 -5.18
C SER A 323 -12.09 22.10 -5.89
N VAL A 324 -12.99 22.25 -6.85
CA VAL A 324 -13.28 23.57 -7.43
C VAL A 324 -14.00 24.37 -6.36
N LEU A 325 -13.37 25.47 -5.90
CA LEU A 325 -13.97 26.47 -5.02
C LEU A 325 -15.08 27.24 -5.75
#